data_117906563df73d146b2f8c7ef741c3cc
#
_entry.id   117906563df73d146b2f8c7ef741c3cc
#
_cell.length_a   1.000
_cell.length_b   1.000
_cell.length_c   1.000
_cell.angle_alpha   90.00
_cell.angle_beta   90.00
_cell.angle_gamma   90.00
#
_symmetry.space_group_name_H-M   'P 1'
#
loop_
_entity.id
_entity.type
_entity.pdbx_description
1 polymer ?
#
loop_
_entity_poly.entity_id
_entity_poly.type
_entity_poly.pdbx_seq_one_letter_code
_entity_poly.pdbx_strand_id
1 'polypeptide(L)'
;AYEKSFADCYKINKESLKVDNLNLEVYMIDSSVSGSKSTYHGIAFWVGNRLVGKPTWELGDRMIRDGRTRLAKTHTVIVKSDDLINEVRPDWTGFYESDTIEKVYDAVAEYVNNVIREIFSSKIEETKTAVVRSKINEIEYLSPYSQYEIANFVDNLVESQPEISQDNLNNAVGALINIEKSKSGQSLLEKLSSYSEEDIESLNNILDN
;
A
#
# COMPACT_ATOMS: atom_id res chain seq x y z
N ALA A 1 0.99 27.60 -5.47
CA ALA A 1 2.13 27.01 -6.18
C ALA A 1 1.97 25.51 -6.33
N TYR A 2 1.60 24.79 -5.26
CA TYR A 2 1.45 23.31 -5.25
C TYR A 2 0.32 22.83 -6.19
N GLU A 3 -0.85 23.48 -6.18
CA GLU A 3 -1.95 23.14 -7.09
C GLU A 3 -1.61 23.31 -8.57
N LYS A 4 -0.76 24.29 -8.92
CA LYS A 4 -0.30 24.47 -10.30
C LYS A 4 0.61 23.35 -10.77
N SER A 5 1.34 22.71 -9.85
CA SER A 5 2.21 21.58 -10.18
C SER A 5 1.42 20.32 -10.57
N PHE A 6 0.14 20.24 -10.22
CA PHE A 6 -0.72 19.10 -10.50
C PHE A 6 -1.91 19.43 -11.42
N ALA A 7 -1.95 20.64 -12.00
CA ALA A 7 -3.04 21.06 -12.87
C ALA A 7 -3.20 20.15 -14.10
N ASP A 8 -2.08 19.63 -14.61
CA ASP A 8 -2.02 18.77 -15.79
C ASP A 8 -1.94 17.27 -15.46
N CYS A 9 -1.99 16.92 -14.16
CA CYS A 9 -1.92 15.52 -13.72
C CYS A 9 -3.30 14.87 -13.76
N TYR A 10 -3.31 13.58 -14.11
CA TYR A 10 -4.53 12.79 -14.10
C TYR A 10 -4.97 12.52 -12.65
N LYS A 11 -6.23 12.87 -12.33
CA LYS A 11 -6.85 12.59 -11.03
C LYS A 11 -7.52 11.23 -11.08
N ILE A 12 -7.09 10.35 -10.18
CA ILE A 12 -7.60 8.99 -10.06
C ILE A 12 -8.56 8.95 -8.86
N ASN A 13 -9.71 8.32 -9.04
CA ASN A 13 -10.67 8.00 -7.98
C ASN A 13 -10.95 9.17 -7.02
N LYS A 14 -11.58 10.22 -7.55
CA LYS A 14 -12.06 11.33 -6.73
C LYS A 14 -13.27 10.88 -5.93
N GLU A 15 -13.16 10.89 -4.61
CA GLU A 15 -14.22 10.52 -3.67
C GLU A 15 -14.49 11.62 -2.65
N SER A 16 -15.69 11.57 -2.07
CA SER A 16 -16.06 12.37 -0.91
C SER A 16 -16.23 11.43 0.27
N LEU A 17 -15.28 11.47 1.20
CA LEU A 17 -15.35 10.70 2.44
C LEU A 17 -16.11 11.50 3.50
N LYS A 18 -16.94 10.83 4.25
CA LYS A 18 -17.64 11.41 5.39
C LYS A 18 -17.15 10.74 6.67
N VAL A 19 -16.53 11.51 7.53
CA VAL A 19 -16.03 11.07 8.84
C VAL A 19 -16.75 11.85 9.92
N ASP A 20 -17.66 11.20 10.65
CA ASP A 20 -18.60 11.86 11.56
C ASP A 20 -19.35 13.03 10.86
N ASN A 21 -19.08 14.26 11.25
CA ASN A 21 -19.66 15.47 10.67
C ASN A 21 -18.73 16.17 9.66
N LEU A 22 -17.56 15.60 9.40
CA LEU A 22 -16.56 16.17 8.50
C LEU A 22 -16.74 15.63 7.09
N ASN A 23 -16.56 16.50 6.10
CA ASN A 23 -16.55 16.14 4.69
C ASN A 23 -15.13 16.32 4.15
N LEU A 24 -14.58 15.26 3.57
CA LEU A 24 -13.26 15.28 2.97
C LEU A 24 -13.39 14.97 1.47
N GLU A 25 -12.82 15.82 0.64
CA GLU A 25 -12.60 15.51 -0.77
C GLU A 25 -11.23 14.86 -0.90
N VAL A 26 -11.20 13.62 -1.41
CA VAL A 26 -9.97 12.84 -1.54
C VAL A 26 -9.79 12.38 -2.98
N TYR A 27 -8.57 12.48 -3.51
CA TYR A 27 -8.20 11.94 -4.81
C TYR A 27 -6.71 11.66 -4.89
N MET A 28 -6.35 10.66 -5.70
CA MET A 28 -4.96 10.34 -5.99
C MET A 28 -4.52 10.98 -7.31
N ILE A 29 -3.25 11.34 -7.39
CA ILE A 29 -2.62 11.92 -8.58
C ILE A 29 -1.45 11.01 -8.96
N ASP A 30 -1.41 10.58 -10.23
CA ASP A 30 -0.24 9.97 -10.83
C ASP A 30 0.62 11.06 -11.50
N SER A 31 1.78 11.34 -10.94
CA SER A 31 2.75 12.30 -11.46
C SER A 31 3.72 11.68 -12.47
N SER A 32 3.69 10.37 -12.69
CA SER A 32 4.58 9.70 -13.65
C SER A 32 4.27 10.12 -15.09
N VAL A 33 3.03 10.50 -15.37
CA VAL A 33 2.54 10.86 -16.72
C VAL A 33 2.96 12.27 -17.12
N SER A 34 3.16 13.18 -16.17
CA SER A 34 3.38 14.61 -16.48
C SER A 34 4.81 15.00 -16.78
N GLY A 35 5.78 14.07 -16.67
CA GLY A 35 7.21 14.39 -16.79
C GLY A 35 7.72 15.36 -15.70
N SER A 36 6.84 15.85 -14.85
CA SER A 36 7.15 16.73 -13.74
C SER A 36 7.69 15.89 -12.58
N LYS A 37 8.96 16.10 -12.26
CA LYS A 37 9.55 15.55 -11.04
C LYS A 37 9.02 16.31 -9.84
N SER A 38 7.82 15.95 -9.38
CA SER A 38 7.37 16.41 -8.07
C SER A 38 8.28 15.81 -7.01
N THR A 39 8.81 16.64 -6.12
CA THR A 39 9.57 16.18 -4.95
C THR A 39 8.66 15.92 -3.75
N TYR A 40 7.36 16.14 -3.90
CA TYR A 40 6.37 16.05 -2.82
C TYR A 40 5.42 14.89 -3.09
N HIS A 41 5.83 13.70 -2.69
CA HIS A 41 5.00 12.50 -2.75
C HIS A 41 4.45 12.19 -1.36
N GLY A 42 3.30 11.52 -1.30
CA GLY A 42 2.65 11.16 -0.06
C GLY A 42 1.23 11.70 0.05
N ILE A 43 0.69 11.64 1.25
CA ILE A 43 -0.64 12.14 1.58
C ILE A 43 -0.51 13.60 1.98
N ALA A 44 -1.19 14.49 1.28
CA ALA A 44 -1.13 15.94 1.44
C ALA A 44 -2.49 16.47 1.91
N PHE A 45 -2.55 17.02 3.11
CA PHE A 45 -3.76 17.63 3.66
C PHE A 45 -3.83 19.12 3.33
N TRP A 46 -4.98 19.54 2.81
CA TRP A 46 -5.28 20.92 2.48
C TRP A 46 -6.50 21.40 3.27
N VAL A 47 -6.30 22.45 4.03
CA VAL A 47 -7.34 23.08 4.86
C VAL A 47 -7.34 24.58 4.54
N GLY A 48 -8.48 25.17 4.18
CA GLY A 48 -8.56 26.58 3.82
C GLY A 48 -7.60 26.98 2.68
N ASN A 49 -7.43 26.12 1.67
CA ASN A 49 -6.48 26.30 0.56
C ASN A 49 -5.01 26.38 0.97
N ARG A 50 -4.66 25.90 2.17
CA ARG A 50 -3.28 25.84 2.66
C ARG A 50 -2.90 24.40 3.02
N LEU A 51 -1.67 24.02 2.66
CA LEU A 51 -1.10 22.73 3.00
C LEU A 51 -0.80 22.67 4.51
N VAL A 52 -1.19 21.58 5.15
CA VAL A 52 -0.90 21.29 6.55
C VAL A 52 0.25 20.28 6.60
N GLY A 53 1.32 20.65 7.27
CA GLY A 53 2.52 19.80 7.37
C GLY A 53 3.26 19.61 6.06
N LYS A 54 3.89 18.45 5.92
CA LYS A 54 4.57 17.98 4.71
C LYS A 54 3.84 16.73 4.20
N PRO A 55 3.72 16.56 2.87
CA PRO A 55 3.22 15.31 2.32
C PRO A 55 4.09 14.14 2.79
N THR A 56 3.48 13.09 3.29
CA THR A 56 4.14 11.88 3.78
C THR A 56 3.25 10.68 3.57
N TRP A 57 3.85 9.48 3.50
CA TRP A 57 3.13 8.21 3.49
C TRP A 57 2.87 7.67 4.91
N GLU A 58 3.07 8.51 5.91
CA GLU A 58 2.79 8.22 7.30
C GLU A 58 1.61 9.06 7.79
N LEU A 59 0.70 8.45 8.55
CA LEU A 59 -0.43 9.09 9.21
C LEU A 59 -0.36 8.79 10.71
N GLY A 60 -0.01 9.80 11.51
CA GLY A 60 0.38 9.57 12.90
C GLY A 60 1.59 8.66 12.98
N ASP A 61 1.48 7.58 13.76
CA ASP A 61 2.54 6.57 13.91
C ASP A 61 2.42 5.41 12.90
N ARG A 62 1.49 5.50 11.95
CA ARG A 62 1.20 4.43 10.99
C ARG A 62 1.84 4.70 9.64
N MET A 63 2.69 3.79 9.19
CA MET A 63 3.20 3.77 7.82
C MET A 63 2.11 3.22 6.89
N ILE A 64 1.60 4.06 5.98
CA ILE A 64 0.61 3.65 4.99
C ILE A 64 1.29 2.99 3.79
N ARG A 65 2.46 3.51 3.39
CA ARG A 65 3.29 2.94 2.32
C ARG A 65 4.77 3.24 2.57
N ASP A 66 5.61 2.31 2.14
CA ASP A 66 7.05 2.58 2.10
C ASP A 66 7.36 3.60 1.00
N GLY A 67 7.92 4.74 1.41
CA GLY A 67 8.31 5.83 0.50
C GLY A 67 9.36 5.46 -0.55
N ARG A 68 10.00 4.29 -0.42
CA ARG A 68 11.00 3.77 -1.38
C ARG A 68 10.36 3.13 -2.60
N THR A 69 9.12 2.68 -2.51
CA THR A 69 8.41 2.00 -3.61
C THR A 69 8.20 2.93 -4.82
N ARG A 70 8.04 2.35 -5.99
CA ARG A 70 7.77 3.11 -7.21
C ARG A 70 6.47 3.91 -7.10
N LEU A 71 5.41 3.30 -6.58
CA LEU A 71 4.12 3.95 -6.35
C LEU A 71 4.30 5.17 -5.44
N ALA A 72 4.96 5.01 -4.31
CA ALA A 72 5.18 6.09 -3.36
C ALA A 72 5.98 7.26 -3.96
N LYS A 73 6.84 7.00 -4.95
CA LYS A 73 7.63 8.01 -5.66
C LYS A 73 6.93 8.66 -6.84
N THR A 74 5.79 8.14 -7.26
CA THR A 74 5.05 8.62 -8.44
C THR A 74 3.65 9.10 -8.13
N HIS A 75 3.12 8.78 -6.95
CA HIS A 75 1.75 9.14 -6.60
C HIS A 75 1.70 10.10 -5.41
N THR A 76 0.64 10.89 -5.39
CA THR A 76 0.32 11.81 -4.29
C THR A 76 -1.19 11.73 -4.02
N VAL A 77 -1.56 11.58 -2.76
CA VAL A 77 -2.95 11.65 -2.33
C VAL A 77 -3.23 13.06 -1.83
N ILE A 78 -4.27 13.67 -2.35
CA ILE A 78 -4.74 14.99 -1.89
C ILE A 78 -5.99 14.79 -1.05
N VAL A 79 -5.96 15.32 0.16
CA VAL A 79 -7.10 15.35 1.09
C VAL A 79 -7.46 16.81 1.32
N LYS A 80 -8.66 17.24 0.95
CA LYS A 80 -9.15 18.60 1.14
C LYS A 80 -10.34 18.60 2.08
N SER A 81 -10.29 19.42 3.12
CA SER A 81 -11.43 19.66 4.00
C SER A 81 -11.24 20.95 4.79
N ASP A 82 -12.17 21.88 4.65
CA ASP A 82 -12.18 23.09 5.47
C ASP A 82 -12.73 22.82 6.89
N ASP A 83 -13.46 21.71 7.07
CA ASP A 83 -14.00 21.30 8.35
C ASP A 83 -12.88 20.95 9.38
N LEU A 84 -11.67 20.66 8.90
CA LEU A 84 -10.51 20.34 9.75
C LEU A 84 -9.79 21.57 10.33
N ILE A 85 -10.26 22.78 10.10
CA ILE A 85 -9.54 24.01 10.49
C ILE A 85 -9.24 24.09 11.99
N ASN A 86 -10.14 23.59 12.84
CA ASN A 86 -9.98 23.60 14.29
C ASN A 86 -8.98 22.55 14.80
N GLU A 87 -8.65 21.57 13.99
CA GLU A 87 -7.69 20.51 14.31
C GLU A 87 -6.25 20.89 13.88
N VAL A 88 -6.09 21.95 13.08
CA VAL A 88 -4.77 22.39 12.60
C VAL A 88 -4.00 23.11 13.68
N ARG A 89 -2.74 22.74 13.88
CA ARG A 89 -1.83 23.44 14.78
C ARG A 89 -1.59 24.88 14.29
N PRO A 90 -1.39 25.88 15.19
CA PRO A 90 -1.22 27.28 14.80
C PRO A 90 -0.05 27.56 13.86
N ASP A 91 1.00 26.74 13.93
CA ASP A 91 2.18 26.83 13.06
C ASP A 91 2.02 26.11 11.70
N TRP A 92 0.88 25.41 11.49
CA TRP A 92 0.58 24.63 10.30
C TRP A 92 1.52 23.45 10.05
N THR A 93 2.24 23.00 11.05
CA THR A 93 3.17 21.86 10.92
C THR A 93 2.46 20.51 10.95
N GLY A 94 1.17 20.46 11.32
CA GLY A 94 0.37 19.24 11.42
C GLY A 94 -0.95 19.49 12.12
N PHE A 95 -1.57 18.42 12.54
CA PHE A 95 -2.80 18.42 13.32
C PHE A 95 -2.51 18.22 14.81
N TYR A 96 -3.46 18.59 15.65
CA TYR A 96 -3.48 18.16 17.05
C TYR A 96 -3.77 16.66 17.11
N GLU A 97 -3.26 15.99 18.12
CA GLU A 97 -3.64 14.62 18.43
C GLU A 97 -5.07 14.61 19.01
N SER A 98 -5.99 14.01 18.29
CA SER A 98 -7.41 13.91 18.68
C SER A 98 -8.06 12.68 18.05
N ASP A 99 -9.12 12.17 18.71
CA ASP A 99 -9.92 11.06 18.18
C ASP A 99 -10.50 11.39 16.80
N THR A 100 -10.78 12.66 16.54
CA THR A 100 -11.27 13.14 15.25
C THR A 100 -10.23 12.93 14.16
N ILE A 101 -8.98 13.31 14.42
CA ILE A 101 -7.88 13.15 13.45
C ILE A 101 -7.52 11.67 13.26
N GLU A 102 -7.56 10.86 14.32
CA GLU A 102 -7.36 9.41 14.19
C GLU A 102 -8.38 8.77 13.23
N LYS A 103 -9.68 9.11 13.38
CA LYS A 103 -10.73 8.64 12.47
C LYS A 103 -10.52 9.13 11.03
N VAL A 104 -10.05 10.35 10.84
CA VAL A 104 -9.70 10.88 9.51
C VAL A 104 -8.55 10.10 8.91
N TYR A 105 -7.53 9.79 9.70
CA TYR A 105 -6.40 8.97 9.26
C TYR A 105 -6.83 7.55 8.86
N ASP A 106 -7.73 6.93 9.64
CA ASP A 106 -8.29 5.62 9.30
C ASP A 106 -9.03 5.66 7.96
N ALA A 107 -9.91 6.62 7.78
CA ALA A 107 -10.69 6.74 6.54
C ALA A 107 -9.81 7.03 5.31
N VAL A 108 -8.77 7.86 5.47
CA VAL A 108 -7.82 8.15 4.40
C VAL A 108 -6.95 6.94 4.10
N ALA A 109 -6.51 6.19 5.11
CA ALA A 109 -5.74 4.96 4.93
C ALA A 109 -6.56 3.91 4.17
N GLU A 110 -7.83 3.72 4.54
CA GLU A 110 -8.73 2.81 3.85
C GLU A 110 -8.92 3.21 2.37
N TYR A 111 -9.17 4.50 2.11
CA TYR A 111 -9.26 5.03 0.75
C TYR A 111 -8.00 4.72 -0.06
N VAL A 112 -6.82 5.02 0.48
CA VAL A 112 -5.54 4.77 -0.19
C VAL A 112 -5.38 3.30 -0.54
N ASN A 113 -5.66 2.41 0.40
CA ASN A 113 -5.55 0.97 0.19
C ASN A 113 -6.51 0.47 -0.90
N ASN A 114 -7.75 0.95 -0.91
CA ASN A 114 -8.75 0.58 -1.90
C ASN A 114 -8.35 1.04 -3.31
N VAL A 115 -7.92 2.30 -3.46
CA VAL A 115 -7.48 2.85 -4.76
C VAL A 115 -6.26 2.11 -5.29
N ILE A 116 -5.29 1.81 -4.44
CA ILE A 116 -4.10 1.05 -4.84
C ILE A 116 -4.50 -0.35 -5.30
N ARG A 117 -5.36 -1.05 -4.54
CA ARG A 117 -5.86 -2.37 -4.91
C ARG A 117 -6.57 -2.34 -6.27
N GLU A 118 -7.37 -1.32 -6.53
CA GLU A 118 -8.06 -1.14 -7.81
C GLU A 118 -7.08 -0.91 -8.98
N ILE A 119 -6.12 0.00 -8.81
CA ILE A 119 -5.10 0.32 -9.82
C ILE A 119 -4.28 -0.92 -10.21
N PHE A 120 -3.95 -1.75 -9.22
CA PHE A 120 -3.09 -2.92 -9.44
C PHE A 120 -3.85 -4.23 -9.63
N SER A 121 -5.18 -4.25 -9.56
CA SER A 121 -5.96 -5.49 -9.60
C SER A 121 -5.64 -6.38 -10.81
N SER A 122 -5.62 -5.84 -12.01
CA SER A 122 -5.30 -6.61 -13.22
C SER A 122 -3.86 -7.13 -13.21
N LYS A 123 -2.92 -6.31 -12.77
CA LYS A 123 -1.50 -6.68 -12.69
C LYS A 123 -1.25 -7.76 -11.62
N ILE A 124 -1.94 -7.67 -10.50
CA ILE A 124 -1.91 -8.69 -9.44
C ILE A 124 -2.35 -10.04 -10.00
N GLU A 125 -3.50 -10.08 -10.66
CA GLU A 125 -4.04 -11.32 -11.25
C GLU A 125 -3.14 -11.90 -12.34
N GLU A 126 -2.58 -11.07 -13.22
CA GLU A 126 -1.59 -11.50 -14.21
C GLU A 126 -0.35 -12.10 -13.54
N THR A 127 0.19 -11.42 -12.53
CA THR A 127 1.39 -11.88 -11.81
C THR A 127 1.14 -13.19 -11.06
N LYS A 128 0.03 -13.31 -10.33
CA LYS A 128 -0.40 -14.56 -9.67
C LYS A 128 -0.49 -15.71 -10.67
N THR A 129 -1.24 -15.49 -11.75
CA THR A 129 -1.46 -16.53 -12.78
C THR A 129 -0.15 -16.98 -13.41
N ALA A 130 0.75 -16.05 -13.72
CA ALA A 130 2.05 -16.38 -14.31
C ALA A 130 2.92 -17.20 -13.36
N VAL A 131 2.96 -16.82 -12.06
CA VAL A 131 3.75 -17.54 -11.05
C VAL A 131 3.19 -18.93 -10.77
N VAL A 132 1.87 -19.06 -10.57
CA VAL A 132 1.23 -20.37 -10.37
C VAL A 132 1.50 -21.29 -11.56
N ARG A 133 1.35 -20.79 -12.79
CA ARG A 133 1.65 -21.59 -14.00
C ARG A 133 3.11 -22.03 -14.07
N SER A 134 4.05 -21.15 -13.71
CA SER A 134 5.48 -21.47 -13.75
C SER A 134 5.87 -22.54 -12.72
N LYS A 135 5.14 -22.64 -11.62
CA LYS A 135 5.41 -23.53 -10.48
C LYS A 135 4.41 -24.69 -10.36
N ILE A 136 3.46 -24.81 -11.29
CA ILE A 136 2.35 -25.79 -11.19
C ILE A 136 2.86 -27.22 -10.93
N ASN A 137 3.85 -27.67 -11.71
CA ASN A 137 4.41 -29.01 -11.57
C ASN A 137 5.05 -29.27 -10.20
N GLU A 138 5.60 -28.21 -9.57
CA GLU A 138 6.21 -28.34 -8.25
C GLU A 138 5.15 -28.33 -7.14
N ILE A 139 4.11 -27.51 -7.31
CA ILE A 139 3.01 -27.34 -6.36
C ILE A 139 2.11 -28.60 -6.33
N GLU A 140 1.79 -29.19 -7.49
CA GLU A 140 0.92 -30.37 -7.60
C GLU A 140 1.47 -31.62 -6.86
N TYR A 141 2.79 -31.70 -6.69
CA TYR A 141 3.41 -32.80 -5.92
C TYR A 141 3.39 -32.60 -4.40
N LEU A 142 2.96 -31.44 -3.92
CA LEU A 142 2.86 -31.14 -2.49
C LEU A 142 1.55 -31.68 -1.91
N SER A 143 1.49 -31.77 -0.58
CA SER A 143 0.25 -32.12 0.11
C SER A 143 -0.86 -31.09 -0.17
N PRO A 144 -2.15 -31.46 -0.14
CA PRO A 144 -3.24 -30.50 -0.29
C PRO A 144 -3.18 -29.36 0.72
N TYR A 145 -2.70 -29.61 1.92
CA TYR A 145 -2.50 -28.59 2.93
C TYR A 145 -1.42 -27.59 2.52
N SER A 146 -0.26 -28.05 2.07
CA SER A 146 0.82 -27.16 1.61
C SER A 146 0.44 -26.36 0.37
N GLN A 147 -0.33 -26.95 -0.54
CA GLN A 147 -0.88 -26.21 -1.70
C GLN A 147 -1.77 -25.05 -1.25
N TYR A 148 -2.63 -25.28 -0.25
CA TYR A 148 -3.50 -24.25 0.32
C TYR A 148 -2.69 -23.14 1.00
N GLU A 149 -1.67 -23.51 1.83
CA GLU A 149 -0.83 -22.53 2.52
C GLU A 149 -0.02 -21.66 1.56
N ILE A 150 0.53 -22.26 0.48
CA ILE A 150 1.23 -21.50 -0.56
C ILE A 150 0.26 -20.52 -1.28
N ALA A 151 -0.97 -20.96 -1.56
CA ALA A 151 -1.96 -20.07 -2.17
C ALA A 151 -2.31 -18.89 -1.26
N ASN A 152 -2.55 -19.14 0.02
CA ASN A 152 -2.82 -18.09 1.01
C ASN A 152 -1.64 -17.11 1.14
N PHE A 153 -0.41 -17.64 1.17
CA PHE A 153 0.78 -16.81 1.22
C PHE A 153 0.90 -15.90 -0.02
N VAL A 154 0.67 -16.44 -1.22
CA VAL A 154 0.69 -15.66 -2.46
C VAL A 154 -0.35 -14.56 -2.40
N ASP A 155 -1.56 -14.87 -1.95
CA ASP A 155 -2.64 -13.90 -1.83
C ASP A 155 -2.30 -12.77 -0.86
N ASN A 156 -1.84 -13.10 0.34
CA ASN A 156 -1.42 -12.12 1.34
C ASN A 156 -0.25 -11.27 0.85
N LEU A 157 0.75 -11.88 0.20
CA LEU A 157 1.92 -11.17 -0.28
C LEU A 157 1.57 -10.15 -1.39
N VAL A 158 0.72 -10.51 -2.36
CA VAL A 158 0.33 -9.57 -3.42
C VAL A 158 -0.67 -8.52 -2.93
N GLU A 159 -1.46 -8.81 -1.91
CA GLU A 159 -2.32 -7.80 -1.27
C GLU A 159 -1.50 -6.77 -0.50
N SER A 160 -0.49 -7.21 0.25
CA SER A 160 0.41 -6.31 0.99
C SER A 160 1.37 -5.56 0.07
N GLN A 161 1.82 -6.19 -1.01
CA GLN A 161 2.76 -5.62 -1.98
C GLN A 161 2.23 -5.69 -3.42
N PRO A 162 1.26 -4.85 -3.81
CA PRO A 162 0.65 -4.88 -5.14
C PRO A 162 1.64 -4.64 -6.30
N GLU A 163 2.81 -4.08 -6.00
CA GLU A 163 3.87 -3.81 -6.98
C GLU A 163 4.90 -4.95 -7.09
N ILE A 164 4.74 -6.05 -6.37
CA ILE A 164 5.72 -7.14 -6.38
C ILE A 164 5.98 -7.60 -7.82
N SER A 165 7.26 -7.75 -8.17
CA SER A 165 7.62 -8.26 -9.49
C SER A 165 7.33 -9.76 -9.57
N GLN A 166 7.07 -10.25 -10.80
CA GLN A 166 6.88 -11.67 -11.04
C GLN A 166 8.09 -12.51 -10.57
N ASP A 167 9.31 -11.99 -10.74
CA ASP A 167 10.54 -12.67 -10.32
C ASP A 167 10.63 -12.79 -8.80
N ASN A 168 10.33 -11.72 -8.06
CA ASN A 168 10.33 -11.75 -6.60
C ASN A 168 9.25 -12.69 -6.06
N LEU A 169 8.06 -12.66 -6.64
CA LEU A 169 7.00 -13.61 -6.26
C LEU A 169 7.39 -15.06 -6.59
N ASN A 170 8.00 -15.31 -7.75
CA ASN A 170 8.52 -16.63 -8.10
C ASN A 170 9.57 -17.13 -7.12
N ASN A 171 10.47 -16.25 -6.70
CA ASN A 171 11.52 -16.59 -5.73
C ASN A 171 10.90 -16.92 -4.35
N ALA A 172 9.94 -16.12 -3.90
CA ALA A 172 9.25 -16.36 -2.64
C ALA A 172 8.50 -17.69 -2.65
N VAL A 173 7.73 -17.99 -3.70
CA VAL A 173 7.03 -19.29 -3.85
C VAL A 173 8.03 -20.44 -3.96
N GLY A 174 9.13 -20.26 -4.70
CA GLY A 174 10.20 -21.27 -4.79
C GLY A 174 10.83 -21.56 -3.44
N ALA A 175 11.08 -20.55 -2.62
CA ALA A 175 11.60 -20.72 -1.26
C ALA A 175 10.63 -21.53 -0.38
N LEU A 176 9.33 -21.22 -0.43
CA LEU A 176 8.31 -21.97 0.33
C LEU A 176 8.23 -23.45 -0.11
N ILE A 177 8.26 -23.72 -1.42
CA ILE A 177 8.28 -25.08 -1.95
C ILE A 177 9.51 -25.84 -1.42
N ASN A 178 10.67 -25.19 -1.37
CA ASN A 178 11.90 -25.80 -0.86
C ASN A 178 11.83 -26.06 0.66
N ILE A 179 11.23 -25.13 1.41
CA ILE A 179 11.00 -25.30 2.85
C ILE A 179 10.08 -26.51 3.08
N GLU A 180 8.99 -26.63 2.32
CA GLU A 180 8.04 -27.73 2.44
C GLU A 180 8.66 -29.08 2.11
N LYS A 181 9.53 -29.14 1.13
CA LYS A 181 10.29 -30.36 0.80
C LYS A 181 11.31 -30.73 1.87
N SER A 182 11.62 -29.85 2.81
CA SER A 182 12.51 -30.12 3.93
C SER A 182 11.76 -30.75 5.10
N LYS A 183 12.41 -31.68 5.84
CA LYS A 183 11.77 -32.35 7.00
C LYS A 183 11.31 -31.42 8.13
N SER A 184 11.74 -30.19 8.13
CA SER A 184 11.39 -29.16 9.14
C SER A 184 10.40 -28.12 8.63
N GLY A 185 9.96 -28.22 7.37
CA GLY A 185 9.27 -27.14 6.69
C GLY A 185 7.80 -26.96 7.07
N GLN A 186 7.09 -28.04 7.36
CA GLN A 186 5.64 -27.98 7.64
C GLN A 186 5.30 -27.05 8.81
N SER A 187 6.06 -27.09 9.90
CA SER A 187 5.86 -26.21 11.05
C SER A 187 6.20 -24.74 10.77
N LEU A 188 7.03 -24.48 9.77
CA LEU A 188 7.43 -23.14 9.36
C LEU A 188 6.38 -22.50 8.44
N LEU A 189 5.79 -23.28 7.54
CA LEU A 189 4.69 -22.84 6.66
C LEU A 189 3.46 -22.42 7.45
N GLU A 190 3.07 -23.17 8.48
CA GLU A 190 2.00 -22.78 9.40
C GLU A 190 2.23 -21.41 10.04
N LYS A 191 3.47 -21.10 10.39
CA LYS A 191 3.83 -19.81 10.97
C LYS A 191 3.82 -18.71 9.92
N LEU A 192 4.35 -18.97 8.71
CA LEU A 192 4.43 -17.97 7.64
C LEU A 192 3.07 -17.55 7.12
N SER A 193 2.10 -18.45 7.05
CA SER A 193 0.73 -18.13 6.64
C SER A 193 -0.05 -17.29 7.66
N SER A 194 0.41 -17.27 8.91
CA SER A 194 -0.19 -16.50 10.00
C SER A 194 0.46 -15.12 10.23
N TYR A 195 1.49 -14.76 9.46
CA TYR A 195 2.18 -13.48 9.63
C TYR A 195 1.38 -12.29 9.13
N SER A 196 1.49 -11.18 9.87
CA SER A 196 0.96 -9.88 9.51
C SER A 196 1.82 -9.18 8.43
N GLU A 197 1.33 -8.05 7.89
CA GLU A 197 2.08 -7.23 6.90
C GLU A 197 3.50 -6.87 7.37
N GLU A 198 3.70 -6.57 8.66
CA GLU A 198 5.01 -6.21 9.24
C GLU A 198 6.01 -7.38 9.21
N ASP A 199 5.50 -8.61 9.34
CA ASP A 199 6.33 -9.81 9.34
C ASP A 199 6.80 -10.18 7.92
N ILE A 200 5.97 -9.88 6.89
CA ILE A 200 6.29 -10.12 5.48
C ILE A 200 7.44 -9.20 5.01
N GLU A 201 7.49 -7.96 5.51
CA GLU A 201 8.60 -7.04 5.22
C GLU A 201 9.93 -7.55 5.79
N SER A 202 9.90 -8.16 6.96
CA SER A 202 11.06 -8.81 7.57
C SER A 202 11.55 -10.01 6.76
N LEU A 203 10.65 -10.79 6.17
CA LEU A 203 10.97 -11.92 5.29
C LEU A 203 11.62 -11.47 3.98
N ASN A 204 11.15 -10.39 3.37
CA ASN A 204 11.78 -9.83 2.17
C ASN A 204 13.21 -9.37 2.43
N ASN A 205 13.48 -8.77 3.60
CA ASN A 205 14.84 -8.39 3.99
C ASN A 205 15.77 -9.59 4.20
N ILE A 206 15.23 -10.78 4.51
CA ILE A 206 15.99 -12.02 4.65
C ILE A 206 16.25 -12.68 3.29
N LEU A 207 15.33 -12.53 2.33
CA LEU A 207 15.45 -13.13 1.00
C LEU A 207 16.34 -12.28 0.05
N ASP A 208 16.53 -11.01 0.34
CA ASP A 208 17.37 -10.08 -0.44
C ASP A 208 18.85 -10.05 0.01
N ASN A 209 19.24 -10.83 1.05
CA ASN A 209 20.62 -11.03 1.51
C ASN A 209 21.10 -12.46 1.20
#